data_e06c1cc911de38d9131ca7041292e351
#
_entry.id   e06c1cc911de38d9131ca7041292e351
#
_cell.length_a   1.000
_cell.length_b   1.000
_cell.length_c   1.000
_cell.angle_alpha   90.00
_cell.angle_beta   90.00
_cell.angle_gamma   90.00
#
_symmetry.space_group_name_H-M   'P 1'
#
loop_
_entity.id
_entity.type
_entity.pdbx_description
1 polymer ?
#
loop_
_entity_poly.entity_id
_entity_poly.type
_entity_poly.pdbx_seq_one_letter_code
_entity_poly.pdbx_strand_id
1 'polypeptide(L)'
;LNGRHLIIKTEEVKNPNYAENPLNRCFFCKEELYTKLQEIAQENNIPHILDGANLSDQKDFRPGRKAAFKFGIKSPLIEAQLDKDEIRQIAKQLNLSIWDKPAMACLASRLPTGMGGTGQRLGQGEKSEAALKKLGFRQVRARHHGEVVRLELEPEALGRLADSAMQEKVVETCRAAGFQRVLVD
;
A
#
# COMPACT_ATOMS: atom_id res chain seq x y z
N LEU A 1 7.79 -13.67 -15.45
CA LEU A 1 6.52 -13.79 -16.18
C LEU A 1 6.59 -12.89 -17.41
N ASN A 2 6.39 -13.48 -18.61
CA ASN A 2 6.36 -12.73 -19.88
C ASN A 2 4.96 -12.11 -20.12
N GLY A 3 4.51 -11.28 -19.20
CA GLY A 3 3.24 -10.58 -19.32
C GLY A 3 3.39 -9.20 -19.95
N ARG A 4 2.38 -8.75 -20.70
CA ARG A 4 2.29 -7.34 -21.13
C ARG A 4 1.99 -6.49 -19.90
N HIS A 5 2.72 -5.41 -19.72
CA HIS A 5 2.58 -4.49 -18.59
C HIS A 5 2.20 -3.10 -19.09
N LEU A 6 1.20 -2.50 -18.47
CA LEU A 6 0.74 -1.14 -18.73
C LEU A 6 0.74 -0.34 -17.43
N ILE A 7 1.37 0.83 -17.46
CA ILE A 7 1.33 1.79 -16.35
C ILE A 7 0.27 2.82 -16.65
N ILE A 8 -0.73 2.94 -15.79
CA ILE A 8 -1.77 3.96 -15.88
C ILE A 8 -1.58 5.02 -14.80
N LYS A 9 -1.89 6.27 -15.12
CA LYS A 9 -1.90 7.37 -14.14
C LYS A 9 -3.31 7.53 -13.61
N THR A 10 -3.44 7.59 -12.30
CA THR A 10 -4.68 7.88 -11.58
C THR A 10 -4.59 9.26 -10.93
N GLU A 11 -5.73 9.87 -10.66
CA GLU A 11 -5.83 11.22 -10.10
C GLU A 11 -6.70 11.24 -8.83
N GLU A 12 -6.83 10.10 -8.15
CA GLU A 12 -7.67 9.95 -6.96
C GLU A 12 -7.37 11.01 -5.88
N VAL A 13 -6.13 11.50 -5.82
CA VAL A 13 -5.71 12.55 -4.87
C VAL A 13 -6.43 13.88 -5.14
N LYS A 14 -6.91 14.10 -6.37
CA LYS A 14 -7.70 15.27 -6.74
C LYS A 14 -9.19 15.12 -6.41
N ASN A 15 -9.65 13.89 -6.15
CA ASN A 15 -11.02 13.63 -5.77
C ASN A 15 -11.24 14.01 -4.30
N PRO A 16 -12.10 15.00 -3.97
CA PRO A 16 -12.33 15.43 -2.60
C PRO A 16 -12.72 14.28 -1.66
N ASN A 17 -13.57 13.36 -2.14
CA ASN A 17 -14.01 12.21 -1.36
C ASN A 17 -12.87 11.26 -0.97
N TYR A 18 -11.80 11.20 -1.77
CA TYR A 18 -10.59 10.46 -1.42
C TYR A 18 -9.63 11.32 -0.59
N ALA A 19 -9.44 12.60 -1.00
CA ALA A 19 -8.45 13.50 -0.41
C ALA A 19 -8.74 13.81 1.07
N GLU A 20 -9.99 13.84 1.49
CA GLU A 20 -10.41 14.00 2.88
C GLU A 20 -10.04 12.79 3.75
N ASN A 21 -9.59 11.72 3.16
CA ASN A 21 -9.15 10.50 3.83
C ASN A 21 -10.20 9.89 4.79
N PRO A 22 -11.44 9.65 4.33
CA PRO A 22 -12.48 9.01 5.13
C PRO A 22 -12.20 7.50 5.29
N LEU A 23 -12.93 6.86 6.18
CA LEU A 23 -12.84 5.39 6.40
C LEU A 23 -13.05 4.58 5.11
N ASN A 24 -13.88 5.07 4.22
CA ASN A 24 -14.20 4.41 2.94
C ASN A 24 -13.37 4.94 1.76
N ARG A 25 -12.26 5.67 1.98
CA ARG A 25 -11.41 6.22 0.89
C ARG A 25 -11.01 5.17 -0.14
N CYS A 26 -10.81 3.90 0.29
CA CYS A 26 -10.45 2.81 -0.62
C CYS A 26 -11.53 2.52 -1.67
N PHE A 27 -12.79 2.84 -1.39
CA PHE A 27 -13.86 2.75 -2.38
C PHE A 27 -13.62 3.75 -3.52
N PHE A 28 -13.37 5.02 -3.21
CA PHE A 28 -13.15 6.07 -4.21
C PHE A 28 -11.88 5.84 -5.03
N CYS A 29 -10.78 5.40 -4.38
CA CYS A 29 -9.56 5.01 -5.08
C CYS A 29 -9.80 3.87 -6.08
N LYS A 30 -10.53 2.83 -5.67
CA LYS A 30 -10.84 1.69 -6.53
C LYS A 30 -11.87 2.04 -7.61
N GLU A 31 -12.80 2.93 -7.32
CA GLU A 31 -13.79 3.42 -8.30
C GLU A 31 -13.09 4.10 -9.47
N GLU A 32 -12.16 5.01 -9.22
CA GLU A 32 -11.37 5.66 -10.27
C GLU A 32 -10.52 4.64 -11.05
N LEU A 33 -9.80 3.77 -10.34
CA LEU A 33 -8.99 2.72 -10.96
C LEU A 33 -9.84 1.84 -11.90
N TYR A 34 -10.97 1.35 -11.43
CA TYR A 34 -11.80 0.44 -12.21
C TYR A 34 -12.48 1.13 -13.38
N THR A 35 -12.83 2.42 -13.27
CA THR A 35 -13.32 3.21 -14.40
C THR A 35 -12.28 3.22 -15.52
N LYS A 36 -11.03 3.58 -15.21
CA LYS A 36 -9.95 3.58 -16.20
C LYS A 36 -9.64 2.19 -16.76
N LEU A 37 -9.72 1.16 -15.93
CA LEU A 37 -9.51 -0.23 -16.39
C LEU A 37 -10.64 -0.70 -17.32
N GLN A 38 -11.89 -0.27 -17.10
CA GLN A 38 -13.00 -0.59 -18.03
C GLN A 38 -12.80 0.08 -19.40
N GLU A 39 -12.36 1.33 -19.44
CA GLU A 39 -12.02 2.03 -20.69
C GLU A 39 -10.94 1.25 -21.46
N ILE A 40 -9.83 0.90 -20.79
CA ILE A 40 -8.73 0.14 -21.39
C ILE A 40 -9.19 -1.26 -21.83
N ALA A 41 -10.01 -1.93 -21.04
CA ALA A 41 -10.53 -3.25 -21.38
C ALA A 41 -11.43 -3.20 -22.62
N GLN A 42 -12.26 -2.18 -22.73
CA GLN A 42 -13.12 -1.96 -23.91
C GLN A 42 -12.29 -1.67 -25.16
N GLU A 43 -11.33 -0.75 -25.08
CA GLU A 43 -10.43 -0.42 -26.21
C GLU A 43 -9.62 -1.62 -26.72
N ASN A 44 -9.26 -2.54 -25.81
CA ASN A 44 -8.43 -3.70 -26.14
C ASN A 44 -9.23 -5.01 -26.29
N ASN A 45 -10.56 -4.95 -26.30
CA ASN A 45 -11.44 -6.12 -26.36
C ASN A 45 -11.16 -7.17 -25.27
N ILE A 46 -10.83 -6.72 -24.04
CA ILE A 46 -10.59 -7.58 -22.88
C ILE A 46 -11.92 -7.85 -22.18
N PRO A 47 -12.39 -9.12 -22.14
CA PRO A 47 -13.74 -9.41 -21.65
C PRO A 47 -13.89 -9.35 -20.13
N HIS A 48 -12.79 -9.47 -19.38
CA HIS A 48 -12.83 -9.54 -17.92
C HIS A 48 -11.69 -8.77 -17.27
N ILE A 49 -12.01 -8.03 -16.23
CA ILE A 49 -11.01 -7.41 -15.34
C ILE A 49 -10.96 -8.25 -14.06
N LEU A 50 -9.75 -8.60 -13.63
CA LEU A 50 -9.51 -9.44 -12.47
C LEU A 50 -8.74 -8.65 -11.41
N ASP A 51 -8.96 -8.99 -10.13
CA ASP A 51 -8.12 -8.50 -9.05
C ASP A 51 -7.44 -9.65 -8.28
N GLY A 52 -6.49 -9.31 -7.41
CA GLY A 52 -5.76 -10.25 -6.57
C GLY A 52 -6.36 -10.44 -5.17
N ALA A 53 -7.64 -10.11 -4.98
CA ALA A 53 -8.30 -10.36 -3.70
C ALA A 53 -8.36 -11.87 -3.42
N ASN A 54 -8.10 -12.25 -2.17
CA ASN A 54 -8.03 -13.66 -1.73
C ASN A 54 -8.98 -13.93 -0.56
N LEU A 55 -9.08 -15.19 -0.14
CA LEU A 55 -10.03 -15.60 0.89
C LEU A 55 -9.80 -14.89 2.24
N SER A 56 -8.53 -14.64 2.62
CA SER A 56 -8.20 -13.92 3.85
C SER A 56 -8.74 -12.48 3.85
N ASP A 57 -8.85 -11.84 2.69
CA ASP A 57 -9.37 -10.47 2.54
C ASP A 57 -10.87 -10.37 2.83
N GLN A 58 -11.61 -11.49 2.88
CA GLN A 58 -13.03 -11.50 3.20
C GLN A 58 -13.31 -11.22 4.68
N LYS A 59 -12.35 -11.50 5.55
CA LYS A 59 -12.46 -11.29 6.99
C LYS A 59 -12.21 -9.85 7.42
N ASP A 60 -11.66 -9.03 6.52
CA ASP A 60 -11.28 -7.63 6.78
C ASP A 60 -12.36 -6.63 6.32
N PHE A 61 -12.43 -5.49 7.03
CA PHE A 61 -13.18 -4.34 6.54
C PHE A 61 -12.47 -3.70 5.35
N ARG A 62 -12.94 -4.02 4.14
CA ARG A 62 -12.33 -3.54 2.88
C ARG A 62 -13.34 -2.81 2.00
N PRO A 63 -13.55 -1.49 2.19
CA PRO A 63 -14.49 -0.71 1.39
C PRO A 63 -14.26 -0.81 -0.12
N GLY A 64 -13.01 -1.02 -0.57
CA GLY A 64 -12.66 -1.21 -1.97
C GLY A 64 -13.32 -2.43 -2.62
N ARG A 65 -13.76 -3.44 -1.85
CA ARG A 65 -14.51 -4.58 -2.40
C ARG A 65 -15.90 -4.18 -2.92
N LYS A 66 -16.53 -3.17 -2.30
CA LYS A 66 -17.80 -2.62 -2.80
C LYS A 66 -17.62 -2.02 -4.20
N ALA A 67 -16.49 -1.37 -4.45
CA ALA A 67 -16.16 -0.88 -5.79
C ALA A 67 -15.93 -2.06 -6.76
N ALA A 68 -15.16 -3.08 -6.37
CA ALA A 68 -14.94 -4.27 -7.21
C ALA A 68 -16.29 -4.91 -7.64
N PHE A 69 -17.20 -5.08 -6.71
CA PHE A 69 -18.54 -5.59 -6.99
C PHE A 69 -19.33 -4.67 -7.94
N LYS A 70 -19.33 -3.34 -7.68
CA LYS A 70 -20.03 -2.35 -8.53
C LYS A 70 -19.55 -2.40 -9.99
N PHE A 71 -18.26 -2.65 -10.20
CA PHE A 71 -17.62 -2.66 -11.52
C PHE A 71 -17.51 -4.07 -12.15
N GLY A 72 -18.10 -5.10 -11.54
CA GLY A 72 -18.09 -6.47 -12.07
C GLY A 72 -16.69 -7.09 -12.12
N ILE A 73 -15.79 -6.64 -11.24
CA ILE A 73 -14.43 -7.18 -11.15
C ILE A 73 -14.47 -8.60 -10.58
N LYS A 74 -13.79 -9.54 -11.24
CA LYS A 74 -13.71 -10.92 -10.79
C LYS A 74 -12.51 -11.12 -9.88
N SER A 75 -12.65 -11.96 -8.87
CA SER A 75 -11.61 -12.30 -7.89
C SER A 75 -11.32 -13.80 -7.93
N PRO A 76 -10.54 -14.28 -8.91
CA PRO A 76 -10.34 -15.73 -9.12
C PRO A 76 -9.75 -16.46 -7.93
N LEU A 77 -8.91 -15.80 -7.12
CA LEU A 77 -8.33 -16.41 -5.93
C LEU A 77 -9.39 -16.66 -4.83
N ILE A 78 -10.40 -15.78 -4.74
CA ILE A 78 -11.55 -16.00 -3.85
C ILE A 78 -12.42 -17.14 -4.39
N GLU A 79 -12.68 -17.16 -5.69
CA GLU A 79 -13.48 -18.21 -6.34
C GLU A 79 -12.82 -19.60 -6.15
N ALA A 80 -11.49 -19.65 -6.22
CA ALA A 80 -10.69 -20.85 -5.94
C ALA A 80 -10.51 -21.12 -4.44
N GLN A 81 -11.09 -20.32 -3.55
CA GLN A 81 -11.00 -20.42 -2.10
C GLN A 81 -9.56 -20.40 -1.55
N LEU A 82 -8.64 -19.76 -2.26
CA LEU A 82 -7.24 -19.65 -1.85
C LEU A 82 -7.05 -18.55 -0.80
N ASP A 83 -6.42 -18.92 0.30
CA ASP A 83 -5.98 -17.97 1.30
C ASP A 83 -4.55 -17.45 1.01
N LYS A 84 -4.09 -16.52 1.85
CA LYS A 84 -2.80 -15.86 1.66
C LYS A 84 -1.61 -16.82 1.82
N ASP A 85 -1.71 -17.80 2.70
CA ASP A 85 -0.62 -18.73 2.97
C ASP A 85 -0.50 -19.77 1.85
N GLU A 86 -1.63 -20.27 1.37
CA GLU A 86 -1.69 -21.13 0.20
C GLU A 86 -1.13 -20.45 -1.06
N ILE A 87 -1.53 -19.17 -1.30
CA ILE A 87 -0.99 -18.37 -2.42
C ILE A 87 0.53 -18.23 -2.32
N ARG A 88 1.08 -18.02 -1.13
CA ARG A 88 2.53 -17.94 -0.91
C ARG A 88 3.22 -19.27 -1.18
N GLN A 89 2.63 -20.39 -0.74
CA GLN A 89 3.16 -21.71 -1.02
C GLN A 89 3.19 -21.99 -2.52
N ILE A 90 2.10 -21.70 -3.24
CA ILE A 90 2.02 -21.84 -4.70
C ILE A 90 3.06 -20.94 -5.38
N ALA A 91 3.19 -19.69 -4.96
CA ALA A 91 4.18 -18.76 -5.50
C ALA A 91 5.62 -19.28 -5.31
N LYS A 92 5.91 -19.89 -4.16
CA LYS A 92 7.21 -20.53 -3.88
C LYS A 92 7.45 -21.73 -4.79
N GLN A 93 6.45 -22.60 -4.96
CA GLN A 93 6.54 -23.77 -5.87
C GLN A 93 6.76 -23.34 -7.32
N LEU A 94 6.18 -22.23 -7.73
CA LEU A 94 6.35 -21.62 -9.06
C LEU A 94 7.65 -20.80 -9.19
N ASN A 95 8.53 -20.82 -8.16
CA ASN A 95 9.77 -20.04 -8.11
C ASN A 95 9.58 -18.53 -8.34
N LEU A 96 8.46 -17.98 -7.88
CA LEU A 96 8.21 -16.54 -7.93
C LEU A 96 8.93 -15.84 -6.76
N SER A 97 9.84 -14.91 -7.07
CA SER A 97 10.67 -14.21 -6.07
C SER A 97 9.90 -13.39 -5.04
N ILE A 98 8.60 -13.21 -5.25
CA ILE A 98 7.72 -12.41 -4.36
C ILE A 98 7.02 -13.24 -3.28
N TRP A 99 7.25 -14.55 -3.19
CA TRP A 99 6.53 -15.46 -2.31
C TRP A 99 6.62 -15.08 -0.82
N ASP A 100 7.77 -14.52 -0.38
CA ASP A 100 8.04 -14.08 0.99
C ASP A 100 7.88 -12.58 1.20
N LYS A 101 7.40 -11.84 0.17
CA LYS A 101 7.25 -10.40 0.25
C LYS A 101 6.29 -9.99 1.37
N PRO A 102 6.68 -9.08 2.29
CA PRO A 102 5.81 -8.58 3.33
C PRO A 102 4.56 -7.91 2.77
N ALA A 103 3.46 -7.96 3.53
CA ALA A 103 2.25 -7.27 3.16
C ALA A 103 2.48 -5.75 3.14
N MET A 104 2.21 -5.14 1.99
CA MET A 104 2.33 -3.69 1.81
C MET A 104 0.95 -3.07 1.70
N ALA A 105 0.63 -2.18 2.63
CA ALA A 105 -0.54 -1.31 2.51
C ALA A 105 -0.19 -0.05 1.70
N CYS A 106 -1.19 0.61 1.12
CA CYS A 106 -0.99 1.85 0.37
C CYS A 106 -0.47 2.98 1.26
N LEU A 107 0.25 3.96 0.70
CA LEU A 107 0.79 5.12 1.44
C LEU A 107 -0.29 5.91 2.18
N ALA A 108 -1.49 6.04 1.62
CA ALA A 108 -2.59 6.74 2.29
C ALA A 108 -2.99 6.10 3.63
N SER A 109 -2.68 4.81 3.85
CA SER A 109 -2.91 4.16 5.14
C SER A 109 -1.96 4.66 6.25
N ARG A 110 -0.92 5.44 5.90
CA ARG A 110 -0.01 6.07 6.86
C ARG A 110 -0.60 7.33 7.48
N LEU A 111 -1.66 7.87 6.87
CA LEU A 111 -2.36 9.05 7.37
C LEU A 111 -3.50 8.63 8.30
N PRO A 112 -3.67 9.23 9.47
CA PRO A 112 -4.86 9.05 10.29
C PRO A 112 -6.14 9.39 9.52
N THR A 113 -7.22 8.71 9.79
CA THR A 113 -8.53 9.01 9.19
C THR A 113 -8.89 10.47 9.43
N GLY A 114 -9.38 11.17 8.41
CA GLY A 114 -9.70 12.59 8.45
C GLY A 114 -8.51 13.53 8.26
N MET A 115 -7.27 13.03 8.27
CA MET A 115 -6.12 13.81 7.85
C MET A 115 -6.02 13.78 6.33
N GLY A 116 -6.24 14.92 5.68
CA GLY A 116 -6.23 15.03 4.22
C GLY A 116 -4.98 14.45 3.57
N GLY A 117 -5.22 13.61 2.55
CA GLY A 117 -4.19 12.92 1.78
C GLY A 117 -3.59 13.80 0.69
N THR A 118 -2.80 14.81 1.05
CA THR A 118 -2.10 15.65 0.07
C THR A 118 -0.89 14.93 -0.53
N GLY A 119 -0.53 15.28 -1.76
CA GLY A 119 0.69 14.76 -2.39
C GLY A 119 1.95 15.00 -1.55
N GLN A 120 2.01 16.15 -0.83
CA GLN A 120 3.11 16.45 0.07
C GLN A 120 3.20 15.44 1.23
N ARG A 121 2.11 15.19 1.95
CA ARG A 121 2.10 14.24 3.09
C ARG A 121 2.39 12.81 2.66
N LEU A 122 1.81 12.38 1.55
CA LEU A 122 2.10 11.07 0.99
C LEU A 122 3.57 10.95 0.59
N GLY A 123 4.13 11.99 -0.07
CA GLY A 123 5.53 12.04 -0.46
C GLY A 123 6.51 12.07 0.73
N GLN A 124 6.15 12.70 1.85
CA GLN A 124 6.96 12.65 3.07
C GLN A 124 7.06 11.22 3.62
N GLY A 125 5.93 10.50 3.69
CA GLY A 125 5.90 9.10 4.10
C GLY A 125 6.70 8.20 3.16
N GLU A 126 6.52 8.36 1.85
CA GLU A 126 7.24 7.59 0.83
C GLU A 126 8.75 7.80 0.92
N LYS A 127 9.21 9.04 0.97
CA LYS A 127 10.63 9.38 1.10
C LYS A 127 11.26 8.78 2.34
N SER A 128 10.56 8.88 3.49
CA SER A 128 11.03 8.28 4.75
C SER A 128 11.15 6.76 4.63
N GLU A 129 10.10 6.07 4.17
CA GLU A 129 10.13 4.62 4.02
C GLU A 129 11.20 4.15 3.03
N ALA A 130 11.35 4.84 1.90
CA ALA A 130 12.35 4.49 0.89
C ALA A 130 13.78 4.65 1.42
N ALA A 131 14.04 5.74 2.16
CA ALA A 131 15.38 5.99 2.72
C ALA A 131 15.69 5.04 3.89
N LEU A 132 14.71 4.74 4.76
CA LEU A 132 14.88 3.77 5.84
C LEU A 132 15.12 2.35 5.31
N LYS A 133 14.49 1.97 4.19
CA LYS A 133 14.79 0.70 3.51
C LYS A 133 16.23 0.63 3.01
N LYS A 134 16.82 1.74 2.52
CA LYS A 134 18.25 1.82 2.16
C LYS A 134 19.17 1.65 3.36
N LEU A 135 18.73 2.04 4.56
CA LEU A 135 19.43 1.75 5.81
C LEU A 135 19.28 0.29 6.27
N GLY A 136 18.54 -0.54 5.52
CA GLY A 136 18.39 -1.97 5.77
C GLY A 136 17.20 -2.37 6.65
N PHE A 137 16.21 -1.47 6.84
CA PHE A 137 14.93 -1.83 7.46
C PHE A 137 14.04 -2.50 6.41
N ARG A 138 13.71 -3.79 6.57
CA ARG A 138 12.94 -4.56 5.57
C ARG A 138 11.47 -4.13 5.53
N GLN A 139 10.87 -3.99 6.71
CA GLN A 139 9.48 -3.57 6.86
C GLN A 139 9.44 -2.33 7.74
N VAL A 140 9.02 -1.22 7.16
CA VAL A 140 8.85 0.05 7.87
C VAL A 140 7.57 0.71 7.40
N ARG A 141 6.83 1.31 8.34
CA ARG A 141 5.69 2.16 8.05
C ARG A 141 5.85 3.50 8.77
N ALA A 142 5.93 4.58 7.98
CA ALA A 142 6.06 5.93 8.48
C ALA A 142 4.66 6.56 8.67
N ARG A 143 4.08 6.41 9.86
CA ARG A 143 2.77 6.99 10.22
C ARG A 143 2.90 8.48 10.43
N HIS A 144 2.12 9.25 9.67
CA HIS A 144 2.16 10.70 9.63
C HIS A 144 1.24 11.30 10.70
N HIS A 145 1.78 12.07 11.64
CA HIS A 145 1.05 12.78 12.67
C HIS A 145 1.41 14.28 12.65
N GLY A 146 1.19 14.95 11.50
CA GLY A 146 1.57 16.35 11.31
C GLY A 146 3.09 16.49 11.22
N GLU A 147 3.70 17.15 12.21
CA GLU A 147 5.15 17.32 12.28
C GLU A 147 5.90 16.10 12.82
N VAL A 148 5.16 15.12 13.33
CA VAL A 148 5.70 13.90 13.92
C VAL A 148 5.53 12.74 12.96
N VAL A 149 6.56 11.93 12.78
CA VAL A 149 6.46 10.60 12.19
C VAL A 149 6.56 9.54 13.28
N ARG A 150 5.63 8.58 13.29
CA ARG A 150 5.72 7.38 14.10
C ARG A 150 6.11 6.21 13.20
N LEU A 151 7.26 5.62 13.48
CA LEU A 151 7.82 4.51 12.72
C LEU A 151 7.35 3.19 13.35
N GLU A 152 6.61 2.40 12.59
CA GLU A 152 6.33 1.00 12.92
C GLU A 152 7.41 0.15 12.24
N LEU A 153 8.18 -0.56 13.04
CA LEU A 153 9.28 -1.41 12.59
C LEU A 153 9.00 -2.88 12.94
N GLU A 154 9.68 -3.79 12.27
CA GLU A 154 9.71 -5.19 12.69
C GLU A 154 10.48 -5.33 14.02
N PRO A 155 10.07 -6.26 14.91
CA PRO A 155 10.69 -6.42 16.24
C PRO A 155 12.21 -6.60 16.18
N GLU A 156 12.70 -7.36 15.18
CA GLU A 156 14.12 -7.62 14.99
C GLU A 156 14.92 -6.34 14.66
N ALA A 157 14.26 -5.35 14.07
CA ALA A 157 14.88 -4.07 13.71
C ALA A 157 15.03 -3.13 14.92
N LEU A 158 14.24 -3.32 15.99
CA LEU A 158 14.30 -2.47 17.18
C LEU A 158 15.67 -2.55 17.87
N GLY A 159 16.30 -3.73 17.89
CA GLY A 159 17.64 -3.92 18.44
C GLY A 159 18.71 -3.06 17.77
N ARG A 160 18.53 -2.70 16.50
CA ARG A 160 19.43 -1.83 15.75
C ARG A 160 19.38 -0.38 16.22
N LEU A 161 18.26 0.02 16.82
CA LEU A 161 18.08 1.35 17.38
C LEU A 161 18.68 1.50 18.79
N ALA A 162 19.25 0.44 19.35
CA ALA A 162 20.11 0.55 20.55
C ALA A 162 21.45 1.27 20.24
N ASP A 163 21.88 1.27 18.99
CA ASP A 163 23.05 2.02 18.50
C ASP A 163 22.68 3.49 18.25
N SER A 164 23.35 4.40 18.96
CA SER A 164 23.13 5.85 18.84
C SER A 164 23.40 6.39 17.43
N ALA A 165 24.40 5.86 16.74
CA ALA A 165 24.71 6.27 15.37
C ALA A 165 23.60 5.86 14.39
N MET A 166 22.93 4.73 14.63
CA MET A 166 21.76 4.33 13.84
C MET A 166 20.55 5.21 14.16
N GLN A 167 20.32 5.55 15.43
CA GLN A 167 19.26 6.49 15.83
C GLN A 167 19.41 7.82 15.12
N GLU A 168 20.62 8.41 15.12
CA GLU A 168 20.90 9.68 14.44
C GLU A 168 20.57 9.60 12.95
N LYS A 169 21.01 8.54 12.25
CA LYS A 169 20.71 8.33 10.83
C LYS A 169 19.20 8.24 10.55
N VAL A 170 18.46 7.55 11.42
CA VAL A 170 16.99 7.42 11.29
C VAL A 170 16.32 8.79 11.47
N VAL A 171 16.73 9.55 12.48
CA VAL A 171 16.20 10.90 12.76
C VAL A 171 16.52 11.84 11.60
N GLU A 172 17.77 11.89 11.13
CA GLU A 172 18.19 12.72 10.00
C GLU A 172 17.40 12.37 8.72
N THR A 173 17.23 11.08 8.46
CA THR A 173 16.45 10.58 7.33
C THR A 173 15.01 11.10 7.35
N CYS A 174 14.34 11.03 8.48
CA CYS A 174 12.97 11.50 8.63
C CYS A 174 12.87 13.04 8.59
N ARG A 175 13.87 13.75 9.16
CA ARG A 175 13.95 15.21 9.07
C ARG A 175 14.17 15.68 7.63
N ALA A 176 15.01 15.01 6.87
CA ALA A 176 15.19 15.30 5.44
C ALA A 176 13.93 15.10 4.62
N ALA A 177 13.01 14.22 5.06
CA ALA A 177 11.69 14.06 4.47
C ALA A 177 10.69 15.14 4.90
N GLY A 178 11.03 16.00 5.89
CA GLY A 178 10.23 17.13 6.34
C GLY A 178 9.50 16.92 7.68
N PHE A 179 9.84 15.89 8.45
CA PHE A 179 9.33 15.70 9.82
C PHE A 179 10.24 16.40 10.84
N GLN A 180 9.65 16.93 11.91
CA GLN A 180 10.40 17.57 12.99
C GLN A 180 10.79 16.58 14.10
N ARG A 181 9.89 15.63 14.39
CA ARG A 181 10.07 14.64 15.46
C ARG A 181 9.84 13.22 14.93
N VAL A 182 10.58 12.28 15.51
CA VAL A 182 10.53 10.86 15.18
C VAL A 182 10.18 10.07 16.44
N LEU A 183 9.17 9.24 16.38
CA LEU A 183 8.81 8.26 17.40
C LEU A 183 8.97 6.87 16.79
N VAL A 184 9.28 5.90 17.61
CA VAL A 184 9.34 4.47 17.24
C VAL A 184 8.35 3.71 18.10
N ASP A 185 7.62 2.78 17.46
CA ASP A 185 6.56 1.98 18.02
C ASP A 185 6.94 0.50 18.01
#